data_e452553122028db8c1175a4dc3cd619f
#
_entry.id   e452553122028db8c1175a4dc3cd619f
#
_cell.length_a   1.000
_cell.length_b   1.000
_cell.length_c   1.000
_cell.angle_alpha   90.00
_cell.angle_beta   90.00
_cell.angle_gamma   90.00
#
_symmetry.space_group_name_H-M   'P 1'
#
loop_
_entity.id
_entity.type
_entity.pdbx_description
1 polymer ?
#
loop_
_entity_poly.entity_id
_entity_poly.type
_entity_poly.pdbx_seq_one_letter_code
_entity_poly.pdbx_strand_id
1 'polypeptide(L)'
;MVTTEEQTPGRASVAQRWQARLALVAAAAAVLVPLVAIGFRGSLAVAVTGVVGLALTAAGLWWALTNKGLTRWLAAALAVAAPLVVLVLYVGRGLLWVVLVALGLLVVAVAAGRAALRGDVVPERMREHEVAPPTRPFLIMNPRSGGGKVTRFGLKDKAEALGAQVALLEGPGPVDVAALARQAVADGADLLGVAGGDGTQALVAGIAAEHNLPLLVISAGTRNHFALDLGLDREDPARCLDALRDGVELHIDLGVIGGRPFVNNASFGAYAAVVQSPAYRDDKTRTTLDQLPGLLAGQQGPRLVAKTGQVTVQGPQAVLVSNNPYGMGDIAGLGRRARLDRGTLGMFAVTINSAAQAAGLLRGRNSRGLTSLTGPQVIIDADTTQIPVGVDGEALVLDTPVRCTVHPAALRVRVPRHRPGVPDPKPIMDWKRLWGMALTGPGTGPG
;
A
#
# COMPACT_ATOMS: atom_id res chain seq x y z
N MET A 1 27.53 -12.75 17.44
CA MET A 1 27.52 -14.03 16.71
C MET A 1 26.15 -14.65 16.99
N VAL A 2 25.15 -14.29 16.19
CA VAL A 2 23.76 -14.79 16.33
C VAL A 2 23.63 -15.91 15.32
N THR A 3 23.57 -17.13 15.81
CA THR A 3 23.29 -18.32 15.00
C THR A 3 21.88 -18.24 14.48
N THR A 4 21.74 -18.05 13.17
CA THR A 4 20.48 -18.20 12.43
C THR A 4 20.13 -19.69 12.47
N GLU A 5 19.16 -20.07 13.29
CA GLU A 5 18.53 -21.39 13.19
C GLU A 5 17.82 -21.46 11.82
N GLU A 6 18.39 -22.21 10.90
CA GLU A 6 17.71 -22.67 9.68
C GLU A 6 16.54 -23.54 10.08
N GLN A 7 15.33 -22.96 10.10
CA GLN A 7 14.10 -23.73 10.29
C GLN A 7 13.93 -24.68 9.10
N THR A 8 14.11 -25.96 9.36
CA THR A 8 13.84 -27.05 8.42
C THR A 8 12.39 -26.94 7.91
N PRO A 9 12.14 -26.86 6.60
CA PRO A 9 10.79 -26.74 6.07
C PRO A 9 9.94 -27.95 6.49
N GLY A 10 8.87 -27.69 7.23
CA GLY A 10 7.94 -28.73 7.71
C GLY A 10 7.40 -29.57 6.55
N ARG A 11 7.13 -30.86 6.80
CA ARG A 11 6.56 -31.79 5.82
C ARG A 11 5.22 -31.27 5.30
N ALA A 12 5.09 -31.10 3.98
CA ALA A 12 3.84 -30.66 3.37
C ALA A 12 2.68 -31.62 3.70
N SER A 13 1.53 -31.06 4.10
CA SER A 13 0.34 -31.83 4.41
C SER A 13 -0.20 -32.57 3.17
N VAL A 14 -1.03 -33.58 3.37
CA VAL A 14 -1.69 -34.29 2.24
C VAL A 14 -2.51 -33.32 1.40
N ALA A 15 -3.22 -32.40 2.01
CA ALA A 15 -4.01 -31.39 1.34
C ALA A 15 -3.13 -30.44 0.47
N GLN A 16 -2.01 -29.97 1.01
CA GLN A 16 -1.06 -29.11 0.26
C GLN A 16 -0.49 -29.83 -0.97
N ARG A 17 -0.17 -31.11 -0.85
CA ARG A 17 0.31 -31.92 -2.00
C ARG A 17 -0.74 -32.06 -3.09
N TRP A 18 -2.00 -32.31 -2.72
CA TRP A 18 -3.08 -32.36 -3.70
C TRP A 18 -3.35 -31.01 -4.36
N GLN A 19 -3.30 -29.93 -3.62
CA GLN A 19 -3.42 -28.58 -4.15
C GLN A 19 -2.25 -28.23 -5.09
N ALA A 20 -1.02 -28.63 -4.77
CA ALA A 20 0.14 -28.44 -5.63
C ALA A 20 -0.01 -29.23 -6.95
N ARG A 21 -0.48 -30.49 -6.91
CA ARG A 21 -0.80 -31.29 -8.09
C ARG A 21 -1.87 -30.63 -8.95
N LEU A 22 -2.96 -30.19 -8.34
CA LEU A 22 -4.04 -29.48 -9.03
C LEU A 22 -3.52 -28.21 -9.70
N ALA A 23 -2.67 -27.44 -9.04
CA ALA A 23 -2.07 -26.24 -9.63
C ALA A 23 -1.24 -26.53 -10.86
N LEU A 24 -0.40 -27.58 -10.82
CA LEU A 24 0.44 -27.99 -11.95
C LEU A 24 -0.39 -28.56 -13.10
N VAL A 25 -1.37 -29.42 -12.81
CA VAL A 25 -2.27 -29.98 -13.84
C VAL A 25 -3.09 -28.86 -14.51
N ALA A 26 -3.65 -27.93 -13.73
CA ALA A 26 -4.40 -26.80 -14.27
C ALA A 26 -3.51 -25.86 -15.10
N ALA A 27 -2.26 -25.62 -14.69
CA ALA A 27 -1.31 -24.83 -15.46
C ALA A 27 -0.93 -25.51 -16.79
N ALA A 28 -0.67 -26.81 -16.76
CA ALA A 28 -0.41 -27.60 -17.97
C ALA A 28 -1.63 -27.60 -18.91
N ALA A 29 -2.84 -27.82 -18.36
CA ALA A 29 -4.07 -27.80 -19.14
C ALA A 29 -4.36 -26.43 -19.76
N ALA A 30 -4.04 -25.32 -19.07
CA ALA A 30 -4.19 -23.96 -19.61
C ALA A 30 -3.35 -23.73 -20.89
N VAL A 31 -2.24 -24.45 -21.04
CA VAL A 31 -1.40 -24.43 -22.24
C VAL A 31 -1.87 -25.47 -23.27
N LEU A 32 -2.20 -26.69 -22.83
CA LEU A 32 -2.55 -27.79 -23.72
C LEU A 32 -3.91 -27.63 -24.39
N VAL A 33 -4.91 -27.07 -23.70
CA VAL A 33 -6.26 -26.89 -24.27
C VAL A 33 -6.24 -26.03 -25.52
N PRO A 34 -5.62 -24.84 -25.57
CA PRO A 34 -5.50 -24.11 -26.83
C PRO A 34 -4.73 -24.87 -27.90
N LEU A 35 -3.64 -25.54 -27.53
CA LEU A 35 -2.81 -26.33 -28.50
C LEU A 35 -3.58 -27.46 -29.16
N VAL A 36 -4.41 -28.18 -28.40
CA VAL A 36 -5.24 -29.27 -28.93
C VAL A 36 -6.43 -28.72 -29.72
N ALA A 37 -7.08 -27.64 -29.23
CA ALA A 37 -8.29 -27.10 -29.87
C ALA A 37 -8.04 -26.41 -31.21
N ILE A 38 -6.92 -25.68 -31.36
CA ILE A 38 -6.65 -24.83 -32.54
C ILE A 38 -5.25 -25.02 -33.13
N GLY A 39 -4.48 -25.97 -32.63
CA GLY A 39 -3.11 -26.23 -33.02
C GLY A 39 -2.12 -25.15 -32.60
N PHE A 40 -0.83 -25.41 -32.87
CA PHE A 40 0.25 -24.47 -32.47
C PHE A 40 0.13 -23.08 -33.12
N ARG A 41 -0.11 -23.03 -34.43
CA ARG A 41 -0.24 -21.77 -35.18
C ARG A 41 -1.46 -20.98 -34.72
N GLY A 42 -2.59 -21.62 -34.45
CA GLY A 42 -3.80 -20.98 -33.93
C GLY A 42 -3.60 -20.45 -32.53
N SER A 43 -2.98 -21.23 -31.64
CA SER A 43 -2.66 -20.79 -30.26
C SER A 43 -1.70 -19.61 -30.24
N LEU A 44 -0.67 -19.63 -31.11
CA LEU A 44 0.25 -18.53 -31.28
C LEU A 44 -0.47 -17.27 -31.78
N ALA A 45 -1.34 -17.41 -32.80
CA ALA A 45 -2.11 -16.27 -33.33
C ALA A 45 -3.03 -15.64 -32.27
N VAL A 46 -3.73 -16.49 -31.47
CA VAL A 46 -4.55 -16.01 -30.34
C VAL A 46 -3.70 -15.25 -29.31
N ALA A 47 -2.57 -15.83 -28.91
CA ALA A 47 -1.67 -15.19 -27.95
C ALA A 47 -1.13 -13.86 -28.46
N VAL A 48 -0.65 -13.81 -29.71
CA VAL A 48 -0.15 -12.59 -30.36
C VAL A 48 -1.25 -11.53 -30.45
N THR A 49 -2.44 -11.90 -30.92
CA THR A 49 -3.58 -10.97 -31.00
C THR A 49 -3.93 -10.38 -29.63
N GLY A 50 -3.95 -11.21 -28.58
CA GLY A 50 -4.20 -10.76 -27.21
C GLY A 50 -3.11 -9.82 -26.69
N VAL A 51 -1.84 -10.13 -26.93
CA VAL A 51 -0.70 -9.30 -26.52
C VAL A 51 -0.70 -7.95 -27.26
N VAL A 52 -0.95 -7.96 -28.58
CA VAL A 52 -1.05 -6.74 -29.37
C VAL A 52 -2.22 -5.88 -28.92
N GLY A 53 -3.40 -6.49 -28.69
CA GLY A 53 -4.55 -5.75 -28.15
C GLY A 53 -4.27 -5.12 -26.79
N LEU A 54 -3.61 -5.84 -25.90
CA LEU A 54 -3.19 -5.32 -24.60
C LEU A 54 -2.18 -4.17 -24.74
N ALA A 55 -1.21 -4.30 -25.63
CA ALA A 55 -0.20 -3.26 -25.89
C ALA A 55 -0.83 -1.99 -26.46
N LEU A 56 -1.78 -2.11 -27.40
CA LEU A 56 -2.53 -0.98 -27.96
C LEU A 56 -3.42 -0.32 -26.92
N THR A 57 -4.09 -1.09 -26.05
CA THR A 57 -4.86 -0.58 -24.93
C THR A 57 -3.98 0.22 -23.96
N ALA A 58 -2.83 -0.34 -23.59
CA ALA A 58 -1.89 0.33 -22.69
C ALA A 58 -1.30 1.61 -23.32
N ALA A 59 -0.96 1.59 -24.61
CA ALA A 59 -0.49 2.77 -25.34
C ALA A 59 -1.59 3.84 -25.44
N GLY A 60 -2.82 3.44 -25.74
CA GLY A 60 -3.97 4.34 -25.77
C GLY A 60 -4.22 5.00 -24.43
N LEU A 61 -4.21 4.23 -23.34
CA LEU A 61 -4.33 4.76 -21.98
C LEU A 61 -3.20 5.75 -21.65
N TRP A 62 -1.96 5.38 -21.97
CA TRP A 62 -0.82 6.27 -21.76
C TRP A 62 -0.98 7.61 -22.50
N TRP A 63 -1.29 7.57 -23.81
CA TRP A 63 -1.46 8.79 -24.59
C TRP A 63 -2.70 9.59 -24.16
N ALA A 64 -3.75 8.96 -23.71
CA ALA A 64 -4.91 9.64 -23.14
C ALA A 64 -4.56 10.37 -21.83
N LEU A 65 -3.63 9.84 -21.03
CA LEU A 65 -3.17 10.44 -19.78
C LEU A 65 -2.10 11.52 -19.98
N THR A 66 -1.28 11.43 -21.05
CA THR A 66 -0.15 12.33 -21.29
C THR A 66 -0.43 13.45 -22.29
N ASN A 67 -1.59 13.44 -22.97
CA ASN A 67 -1.95 14.46 -23.96
C ASN A 67 -3.23 15.21 -23.58
N LYS A 68 -3.48 16.34 -24.27
CA LYS A 68 -4.68 17.17 -24.13
C LYS A 68 -5.39 17.32 -25.49
N GLY A 69 -6.64 17.80 -25.46
CA GLY A 69 -7.40 18.08 -26.69
C GLY A 69 -7.78 16.83 -27.49
N LEU A 70 -7.75 16.92 -28.81
CA LEU A 70 -8.20 15.86 -29.71
C LEU A 70 -7.39 14.58 -29.59
N THR A 71 -6.06 14.69 -29.41
CA THR A 71 -5.16 13.55 -29.25
C THR A 71 -5.52 12.69 -28.03
N ARG A 72 -5.96 13.30 -26.93
CA ARG A 72 -6.46 12.60 -25.74
C ARG A 72 -7.68 11.73 -26.06
N TRP A 73 -8.65 12.30 -26.78
CA TRP A 73 -9.88 11.58 -27.13
C TRP A 73 -9.63 10.46 -28.13
N LEU A 74 -8.76 10.67 -29.13
CA LEU A 74 -8.35 9.62 -30.07
C LEU A 74 -7.61 8.49 -29.34
N ALA A 75 -6.75 8.80 -28.41
CA ALA A 75 -6.04 7.81 -27.59
C ALA A 75 -6.99 7.05 -26.65
N ALA A 76 -7.96 7.71 -26.04
CA ALA A 76 -9.02 7.09 -25.26
C ALA A 76 -9.87 6.15 -26.12
N ALA A 77 -10.23 6.58 -27.33
CA ALA A 77 -10.96 5.74 -28.29
C ALA A 77 -10.14 4.50 -28.67
N LEU A 78 -8.83 4.62 -28.91
CA LEU A 78 -7.94 3.49 -29.15
C LEU A 78 -7.91 2.53 -27.94
N ALA A 79 -7.83 3.04 -26.72
CA ALA A 79 -7.82 2.23 -25.51
C ALA A 79 -9.09 1.39 -25.32
N VAL A 80 -10.23 1.90 -25.77
CA VAL A 80 -11.52 1.18 -25.75
C VAL A 80 -11.67 0.28 -26.98
N ALA A 81 -11.31 0.75 -28.16
CA ALA A 81 -11.50 0.00 -29.40
C ALA A 81 -10.60 -1.25 -29.47
N ALA A 82 -9.35 -1.18 -28.99
CA ALA A 82 -8.42 -2.30 -29.09
C ALA A 82 -8.92 -3.58 -28.40
N PRO A 83 -9.38 -3.59 -27.15
CA PRO A 83 -9.92 -4.79 -26.53
C PRO A 83 -11.24 -5.25 -27.16
N LEU A 84 -12.08 -4.33 -27.66
CA LEU A 84 -13.32 -4.67 -28.36
C LEU A 84 -13.04 -5.38 -29.70
N VAL A 85 -12.06 -4.90 -30.45
CA VAL A 85 -11.62 -5.57 -31.70
C VAL A 85 -11.10 -6.97 -31.41
N VAL A 86 -10.27 -7.15 -30.38
CA VAL A 86 -9.80 -8.48 -29.97
C VAL A 86 -10.96 -9.38 -29.59
N LEU A 87 -11.93 -8.88 -28.84
CA LEU A 87 -13.13 -9.63 -28.47
C LEU A 87 -13.95 -10.06 -29.70
N VAL A 88 -14.19 -9.14 -30.63
CA VAL A 88 -14.93 -9.41 -31.88
C VAL A 88 -14.19 -10.48 -32.72
N LEU A 89 -12.87 -10.38 -32.82
CA LEU A 89 -12.06 -11.36 -33.54
C LEU A 89 -12.13 -12.76 -32.90
N TYR A 90 -12.16 -12.84 -31.56
CA TYR A 90 -12.27 -14.11 -30.87
C TYR A 90 -13.68 -14.71 -30.98
N VAL A 91 -14.71 -13.88 -30.87
CA VAL A 91 -16.11 -14.31 -31.06
C VAL A 91 -16.35 -14.76 -32.50
N GLY A 92 -15.95 -13.94 -33.48
CA GLY A 92 -16.15 -14.22 -34.91
C GLY A 92 -15.44 -15.46 -35.41
N ARG A 93 -14.37 -15.89 -34.74
CA ARG A 93 -13.64 -17.14 -35.06
C ARG A 93 -14.04 -18.33 -34.17
N GLY A 94 -15.03 -18.15 -33.28
CA GLY A 94 -15.44 -19.19 -32.32
C GLY A 94 -14.37 -19.55 -31.29
N LEU A 95 -13.39 -18.66 -31.05
CA LEU A 95 -12.23 -18.93 -30.18
C LEU A 95 -12.43 -18.45 -28.74
N LEU A 96 -13.51 -17.73 -28.46
CA LEU A 96 -13.75 -17.12 -27.14
C LEU A 96 -13.77 -18.17 -26.02
N TRP A 97 -14.40 -19.34 -26.29
CA TRP A 97 -14.43 -20.42 -25.29
C TRP A 97 -13.03 -20.95 -24.93
N VAL A 98 -12.13 -21.07 -25.93
CA VAL A 98 -10.74 -21.51 -25.70
C VAL A 98 -10.02 -20.56 -24.77
N VAL A 99 -10.17 -19.24 -25.02
CA VAL A 99 -9.58 -18.19 -24.19
C VAL A 99 -10.14 -18.22 -22.78
N LEU A 100 -11.48 -18.32 -22.64
CA LEU A 100 -12.13 -18.37 -21.32
C LEU A 100 -11.74 -19.59 -20.51
N VAL A 101 -11.68 -20.77 -21.15
CA VAL A 101 -11.22 -22.02 -20.50
C VAL A 101 -9.77 -21.90 -20.08
N ALA A 102 -8.88 -21.42 -20.94
CA ALA A 102 -7.47 -21.26 -20.61
C ALA A 102 -7.25 -20.26 -19.44
N LEU A 103 -7.97 -19.13 -19.45
CA LEU A 103 -7.93 -18.17 -18.33
C LEU A 103 -8.51 -18.76 -17.05
N GLY A 104 -9.63 -19.48 -17.12
CA GLY A 104 -10.22 -20.17 -15.98
C GLY A 104 -9.25 -21.18 -15.35
N LEU A 105 -8.60 -22.00 -16.19
CA LEU A 105 -7.57 -22.94 -15.74
C LEU A 105 -6.37 -22.23 -15.10
N LEU A 106 -5.94 -21.08 -15.64
CA LEU A 106 -4.87 -20.29 -15.05
C LEU A 106 -5.27 -19.73 -13.68
N VAL A 107 -6.51 -19.26 -13.53
CA VAL A 107 -7.04 -18.80 -12.24
C VAL A 107 -7.05 -19.97 -11.24
N VAL A 108 -7.51 -21.16 -11.63
CA VAL A 108 -7.48 -22.37 -10.79
C VAL A 108 -6.05 -22.73 -10.41
N ALA A 109 -5.11 -22.71 -11.36
CA ALA A 109 -3.69 -22.99 -11.12
C ALA A 109 -3.10 -22.03 -10.07
N VAL A 110 -3.37 -20.73 -10.21
CA VAL A 110 -2.88 -19.71 -9.26
C VAL A 110 -3.55 -19.86 -7.90
N ALA A 111 -4.86 -20.10 -7.85
CA ALA A 111 -5.60 -20.27 -6.59
C ALA A 111 -5.14 -21.52 -5.82
N ALA A 112 -5.05 -22.67 -6.50
CA ALA A 112 -4.57 -23.92 -5.92
C ALA A 112 -3.09 -23.83 -5.50
N GLY A 113 -2.25 -23.20 -6.31
CA GLY A 113 -0.84 -22.99 -5.98
C GLY A 113 -0.66 -22.11 -4.73
N ARG A 114 -1.41 -21.01 -4.62
CA ARG A 114 -1.41 -20.18 -3.42
C ARG A 114 -1.93 -20.93 -2.19
N ALA A 115 -2.96 -21.76 -2.37
CA ALA A 115 -3.50 -22.57 -1.27
C ALA A 115 -2.49 -23.61 -0.78
N ALA A 116 -1.76 -24.28 -1.70
CA ALA A 116 -0.69 -25.21 -1.36
C ALA A 116 0.45 -24.57 -0.55
N LEU A 117 0.79 -23.32 -0.87
CA LEU A 117 1.89 -22.58 -0.25
C LEU A 117 1.50 -21.84 1.05
N ARG A 118 0.21 -21.80 1.43
CA ARG A 118 -0.25 -21.05 2.62
C ARG A 118 0.34 -21.55 3.94
N GLY A 119 0.57 -22.84 4.07
CA GLY A 119 1.08 -23.45 5.31
C GLY A 119 2.54 -23.14 5.62
N ASP A 120 3.28 -22.64 4.64
CA ASP A 120 4.73 -22.43 4.73
C ASP A 120 5.13 -20.96 4.94
N VAL A 121 4.16 -20.06 4.91
CA VAL A 121 4.41 -18.64 5.15
C VAL A 121 4.24 -18.39 6.63
N VAL A 122 5.36 -18.28 7.36
CA VAL A 122 5.35 -17.72 8.72
C VAL A 122 4.79 -16.32 8.59
N PRO A 123 3.67 -15.99 9.28
CA PRO A 123 3.16 -14.63 9.26
C PRO A 123 4.26 -13.70 9.75
N GLU A 124 4.71 -12.80 8.90
CA GLU A 124 5.67 -11.76 9.28
C GLU A 124 4.91 -10.71 10.12
N ARG A 125 4.50 -11.12 11.34
CA ARG A 125 3.76 -10.27 12.28
C ARG A 125 4.73 -9.43 13.09
N MET A 126 4.35 -8.19 13.36
CA MET A 126 5.02 -7.36 14.36
C MET A 126 4.88 -8.01 15.73
N ARG A 127 5.92 -7.88 16.55
CA ARG A 127 5.91 -8.42 17.91
C ARG A 127 4.88 -7.67 18.76
N GLU A 128 4.01 -8.42 19.42
CA GLU A 128 3.04 -7.91 20.35
C GLU A 128 3.61 -7.99 21.78
N HIS A 129 3.49 -6.89 22.51
CA HIS A 129 3.94 -6.77 23.89
C HIS A 129 2.70 -6.71 24.80
N GLU A 130 2.67 -7.61 25.77
CA GLU A 130 1.63 -7.61 26.82
C GLU A 130 1.83 -6.41 27.75
N VAL A 131 0.78 -5.65 27.96
CA VAL A 131 0.81 -4.44 28.80
C VAL A 131 -0.47 -4.30 29.59
N ALA A 132 -0.39 -3.69 30.76
CA ALA A 132 -1.55 -3.38 31.57
C ALA A 132 -2.47 -2.36 30.87
N PRO A 133 -3.78 -2.38 31.15
CA PRO A 133 -4.70 -1.32 30.72
C PRO A 133 -4.24 0.07 31.19
N PRO A 134 -4.44 1.13 30.37
CA PRO A 134 -4.14 2.50 30.80
C PRO A 134 -5.08 2.92 31.93
N THR A 135 -4.59 3.78 32.82
CA THR A 135 -5.36 4.28 33.95
C THR A 135 -5.91 5.68 33.69
N ARG A 136 -5.25 6.46 32.87
CA ARG A 136 -5.60 7.85 32.52
C ARG A 136 -5.50 8.11 31.01
N PRO A 137 -6.24 7.34 30.16
CA PRO A 137 -6.20 7.55 28.72
C PRO A 137 -6.89 8.86 28.34
N PHE A 138 -6.24 9.61 27.42
CA PHE A 138 -6.77 10.86 26.87
C PHE A 138 -6.95 10.74 25.36
N LEU A 139 -8.18 10.93 24.86
CA LEU A 139 -8.54 10.73 23.47
C LEU A 139 -8.96 12.04 22.79
N ILE A 140 -8.32 12.36 21.68
CA ILE A 140 -8.65 13.53 20.85
C ILE A 140 -9.50 13.05 19.67
N MET A 141 -10.72 13.55 19.53
CA MET A 141 -11.66 13.08 18.53
C MET A 141 -12.16 14.23 17.64
N ASN A 142 -12.07 14.06 16.32
CA ASN A 142 -12.63 15.00 15.35
C ASN A 142 -14.02 14.51 14.88
N PRO A 143 -15.12 15.12 15.33
CA PRO A 143 -16.47 14.68 14.99
C PRO A 143 -16.80 14.79 13.51
N ARG A 144 -16.11 15.66 12.75
CA ARG A 144 -16.31 15.85 11.30
C ARG A 144 -15.51 14.87 10.46
N SER A 145 -14.55 14.14 11.04
CA SER A 145 -13.68 13.22 10.32
C SER A 145 -14.44 12.00 9.78
N GLY A 146 -14.05 11.52 8.60
CA GLY A 146 -14.60 10.32 7.99
C GLY A 146 -16.11 10.31 7.80
N GLY A 147 -16.72 11.48 7.55
CA GLY A 147 -18.16 11.62 7.40
C GLY A 147 -18.93 11.48 8.71
N GLY A 148 -18.37 11.97 9.82
CA GLY A 148 -19.04 12.00 11.13
C GLY A 148 -18.99 10.65 11.87
N LYS A 149 -17.98 9.83 11.64
CA LYS A 149 -17.85 8.51 12.29
C LYS A 149 -17.84 8.61 13.81
N VAL A 150 -17.23 9.63 14.41
CA VAL A 150 -17.19 9.81 15.85
C VAL A 150 -18.59 9.85 16.45
N THR A 151 -19.46 10.69 15.91
CA THR A 151 -20.85 10.83 16.36
C THR A 151 -21.69 9.58 15.99
N ARG A 152 -21.58 9.12 14.73
CA ARG A 152 -22.36 7.98 14.23
C ARG A 152 -22.16 6.70 15.00
N PHE A 153 -20.95 6.44 15.51
CA PHE A 153 -20.62 5.25 16.29
C PHE A 153 -20.65 5.49 17.81
N GLY A 154 -21.00 6.70 18.27
CA GLY A 154 -21.03 7.06 19.70
C GLY A 154 -19.67 6.88 20.37
N LEU A 155 -18.57 7.25 19.67
CA LEU A 155 -17.21 6.95 20.12
C LEU A 155 -16.86 7.67 21.42
N LYS A 156 -17.36 8.90 21.62
CA LYS A 156 -17.14 9.67 22.84
C LYS A 156 -17.70 8.93 24.06
N ASP A 157 -19.00 8.67 24.05
CA ASP A 157 -19.68 8.06 25.20
C ASP A 157 -19.12 6.67 25.53
N LYS A 158 -18.79 5.89 24.48
CA LYS A 158 -18.15 4.58 24.64
C LYS A 158 -16.75 4.68 25.26
N ALA A 159 -15.97 5.67 24.85
CA ALA A 159 -14.63 5.88 25.41
C ALA A 159 -14.69 6.35 26.87
N GLU A 160 -15.59 7.27 27.20
CA GLU A 160 -15.81 7.75 28.57
C GLU A 160 -16.31 6.63 29.49
N ALA A 161 -17.19 5.76 28.98
CA ALA A 161 -17.62 4.56 29.72
C ALA A 161 -16.49 3.55 29.97
N LEU A 162 -15.39 3.64 29.20
CA LEU A 162 -14.16 2.86 29.39
C LEU A 162 -13.11 3.58 30.26
N GLY A 163 -13.47 4.75 30.84
CA GLY A 163 -12.60 5.55 31.72
C GLY A 163 -11.68 6.53 31.00
N ALA A 164 -11.86 6.75 29.70
CA ALA A 164 -11.06 7.71 28.96
C ALA A 164 -11.59 9.14 29.13
N GLN A 165 -10.68 10.11 29.20
CA GLN A 165 -11.01 11.51 28.99
C GLN A 165 -11.07 11.81 27.50
N VAL A 166 -12.11 12.52 27.02
CA VAL A 166 -12.31 12.80 25.62
C VAL A 166 -12.38 14.29 25.35
N ALA A 167 -11.52 14.76 24.45
CA ALA A 167 -11.59 16.11 23.89
C ALA A 167 -12.10 16.06 22.45
N LEU A 168 -13.23 16.75 22.18
CA LEU A 168 -13.75 16.92 20.85
C LEU A 168 -13.11 18.13 20.17
N LEU A 169 -12.68 17.97 18.90
CA LEU A 169 -12.21 19.07 18.08
C LEU A 169 -13.40 19.84 17.49
N GLU A 170 -14.11 20.57 18.39
CA GLU A 170 -15.27 21.39 18.09
C GLU A 170 -14.97 22.87 18.41
N GLY A 171 -15.60 23.78 17.67
CA GLY A 171 -15.47 25.21 17.89
C GLY A 171 -15.43 26.04 16.60
N PRO A 172 -15.48 27.38 16.71
CA PRO A 172 -15.55 28.27 15.55
C PRO A 172 -14.20 28.47 14.83
N GLY A 173 -13.10 27.91 15.33
CA GLY A 173 -11.76 28.05 14.79
C GLY A 173 -10.95 26.76 14.79
N PRO A 174 -9.74 26.77 14.20
CA PRO A 174 -8.83 25.63 14.25
C PRO A 174 -8.38 25.38 15.70
N VAL A 175 -8.58 24.15 16.17
CA VAL A 175 -8.09 23.72 17.50
C VAL A 175 -6.63 23.31 17.35
N ASP A 176 -5.76 23.82 18.23
CA ASP A 176 -4.36 23.37 18.30
C ASP A 176 -4.28 22.00 18.96
N VAL A 177 -4.27 20.97 18.10
CA VAL A 177 -4.20 19.56 18.53
C VAL A 177 -2.88 19.27 19.27
N ALA A 178 -1.79 19.93 18.87
CA ALA A 178 -0.49 19.72 19.52
C ALA A 178 -0.46 20.26 20.93
N ALA A 179 -0.99 21.49 21.14
CA ALA A 179 -1.11 22.05 22.47
C ALA A 179 -2.02 21.19 23.36
N LEU A 180 -3.14 20.72 22.83
CA LEU A 180 -4.08 19.87 23.57
C LEU A 180 -3.44 18.54 24.00
N ALA A 181 -2.69 17.89 23.10
CA ALA A 181 -1.98 16.64 23.40
C ALA A 181 -0.88 16.85 24.45
N ARG A 182 -0.09 17.92 24.33
CA ARG A 182 0.95 18.25 25.34
C ARG A 182 0.36 18.59 26.70
N GLN A 183 -0.78 19.30 26.73
CA GLN A 183 -1.48 19.57 27.98
C GLN A 183 -1.93 18.26 28.63
N ALA A 184 -2.52 17.33 27.88
CA ALA A 184 -2.92 16.04 28.43
C ALA A 184 -1.73 15.26 29.04
N VAL A 185 -0.56 15.33 28.39
CA VAL A 185 0.68 14.76 28.94
C VAL A 185 1.07 15.44 30.25
N ALA A 186 1.06 16.77 30.30
CA ALA A 186 1.37 17.54 31.51
C ALA A 186 0.40 17.22 32.65
N ASP A 187 -0.87 16.95 32.33
CA ASP A 187 -1.91 16.57 33.31
C ASP A 187 -1.81 15.08 33.70
N GLY A 188 -0.81 14.35 33.18
CA GLY A 188 -0.46 12.99 33.56
C GLY A 188 -1.25 11.93 32.82
N ALA A 189 -1.64 12.14 31.57
CA ALA A 189 -2.17 11.08 30.71
C ALA A 189 -1.11 9.99 30.50
N ASP A 190 -1.51 8.72 30.60
CA ASP A 190 -0.65 7.56 30.39
C ASP A 190 -0.85 6.90 29.02
N LEU A 191 -1.80 7.41 28.22
CA LEU A 191 -2.05 7.05 26.84
C LEU A 191 -2.67 8.26 26.11
N LEU A 192 -2.19 8.51 24.88
CA LEU A 192 -2.84 9.42 23.95
C LEU A 192 -3.60 8.64 22.88
N GLY A 193 -4.80 9.08 22.52
CA GLY A 193 -5.57 8.45 21.45
C GLY A 193 -6.12 9.47 20.44
N VAL A 194 -6.32 9.02 19.20
CA VAL A 194 -6.81 9.89 18.12
C VAL A 194 -7.90 9.20 17.30
N ALA A 195 -9.07 9.85 17.22
CA ALA A 195 -10.10 9.58 16.25
C ALA A 195 -10.13 10.71 15.21
N GLY A 196 -9.34 10.58 14.15
CA GLY A 196 -9.13 11.61 13.15
C GLY A 196 -8.48 11.09 11.88
N GLY A 197 -8.11 12.00 10.97
CA GLY A 197 -7.35 11.68 9.76
C GLY A 197 -5.88 11.36 10.04
N ASP A 198 -5.19 10.79 9.03
CA ASP A 198 -3.79 10.34 9.16
C ASP A 198 -2.83 11.47 9.58
N GLY A 199 -3.04 12.73 9.11
CA GLY A 199 -2.22 13.87 9.53
C GLY A 199 -2.36 14.21 11.03
N THR A 200 -3.59 14.18 11.58
CA THR A 200 -3.82 14.37 13.01
C THR A 200 -3.21 13.22 13.81
N GLN A 201 -3.30 12.00 13.31
CA GLN A 201 -2.68 10.82 13.94
C GLN A 201 -1.16 10.95 13.96
N ALA A 202 -0.53 11.41 12.88
CA ALA A 202 0.92 11.63 12.80
C ALA A 202 1.41 12.70 13.81
N LEU A 203 0.67 13.79 13.92
CA LEU A 203 0.98 14.86 14.87
C LEU A 203 0.99 14.36 16.32
N VAL A 204 -0.07 13.65 16.72
CA VAL A 204 -0.16 13.11 18.09
C VAL A 204 0.81 11.95 18.30
N ALA A 205 1.11 11.16 17.24
CA ALA A 205 2.13 10.13 17.28
C ALA A 205 3.53 10.68 17.60
N GLY A 206 3.88 11.84 17.02
CA GLY A 206 5.12 12.54 17.36
C GLY A 206 5.20 12.91 18.85
N ILE A 207 4.13 13.49 19.38
CA ILE A 207 4.08 13.88 20.80
C ILE A 207 4.10 12.65 21.72
N ALA A 208 3.37 11.59 21.36
CA ALA A 208 3.40 10.32 22.09
C ALA A 208 4.81 9.72 22.13
N ALA A 209 5.52 9.73 20.99
CA ALA A 209 6.90 9.26 20.89
C ALA A 209 7.87 10.11 21.72
N GLU A 210 7.76 11.46 21.68
CA GLU A 210 8.57 12.39 22.47
C GLU A 210 8.48 12.07 23.97
N HIS A 211 7.29 11.68 24.45
CA HIS A 211 7.02 11.41 25.86
C HIS A 211 7.00 9.91 26.21
N ASN A 212 7.39 9.03 25.28
CA ASN A 212 7.33 7.58 25.44
C ASN A 212 5.96 7.04 25.90
N LEU A 213 4.89 7.68 25.44
CA LEU A 213 3.52 7.26 25.72
C LEU A 213 2.97 6.36 24.60
N PRO A 214 2.12 5.39 24.90
CA PRO A 214 1.42 4.62 23.87
C PRO A 214 0.37 5.49 23.16
N LEU A 215 0.27 5.28 21.83
CA LEU A 215 -0.75 5.89 20.98
C LEU A 215 -1.88 4.90 20.71
N LEU A 216 -3.12 5.27 20.91
CA LEU A 216 -4.30 4.54 20.44
C LEU A 216 -4.83 5.18 19.16
N VAL A 217 -4.83 4.42 18.05
CA VAL A 217 -5.38 4.84 16.77
C VAL A 217 -6.83 4.37 16.65
N ILE A 218 -7.75 5.29 16.39
CA ILE A 218 -9.17 5.01 16.14
C ILE A 218 -9.46 5.31 14.66
N SER A 219 -9.99 4.33 13.91
CA SER A 219 -10.18 4.36 12.45
C SER A 219 -11.32 5.27 11.99
N ALA A 220 -11.41 6.49 12.53
CA ALA A 220 -12.47 7.45 12.25
C ALA A 220 -12.15 8.43 11.11
N GLY A 221 -10.99 8.35 10.48
CA GLY A 221 -10.62 9.17 9.31
C GLY A 221 -11.29 8.71 8.01
N THR A 222 -11.06 9.46 6.92
CA THR A 222 -11.61 9.14 5.59
C THR A 222 -10.83 8.00 4.92
N ARG A 223 -9.50 8.01 4.97
CA ARG A 223 -8.63 7.02 4.31
C ARG A 223 -8.16 5.93 5.27
N ASN A 224 -7.74 6.30 6.48
CA ASN A 224 -7.30 5.39 7.54
C ASN A 224 -6.20 4.41 7.08
N HIS A 225 -5.16 4.91 6.37
CA HIS A 225 -4.05 4.08 5.92
C HIS A 225 -3.26 3.51 7.10
N PHE A 226 -2.97 4.35 8.09
CA PHE A 226 -2.27 3.90 9.29
C PHE A 226 -3.07 2.84 10.08
N ALA A 227 -4.37 3.05 10.24
CA ALA A 227 -5.24 2.04 10.86
C ALA A 227 -5.30 0.73 10.05
N LEU A 228 -5.25 0.80 8.71
CA LEU A 228 -5.16 -0.38 7.84
C LEU A 228 -3.89 -1.19 8.12
N ASP A 229 -2.74 -0.51 8.21
CA ASP A 229 -1.45 -1.17 8.47
C ASP A 229 -1.39 -1.82 9.85
N LEU A 230 -2.00 -1.19 10.86
CA LEU A 230 -2.16 -1.73 12.20
C LEU A 230 -3.17 -2.91 12.26
N GLY A 231 -3.91 -3.17 11.19
CA GLY A 231 -4.92 -4.22 11.13
C GLY A 231 -6.23 -3.90 11.81
N LEU A 232 -6.51 -2.62 12.09
CA LEU A 232 -7.71 -2.19 12.77
C LEU A 232 -8.96 -2.33 11.89
N ASP A 233 -10.11 -2.49 12.53
CA ASP A 233 -11.41 -2.47 11.84
C ASP A 233 -11.70 -1.06 11.32
N ARG A 234 -11.80 -0.91 9.99
CA ARG A 234 -12.08 0.37 9.33
C ARG A 234 -13.58 0.63 9.14
N GLU A 235 -14.38 -0.42 9.24
CA GLU A 235 -15.84 -0.34 9.11
C GLU A 235 -16.46 0.01 10.46
N ASP A 236 -15.97 -0.59 11.56
CA ASP A 236 -16.42 -0.32 12.93
C ASP A 236 -15.26 0.27 13.78
N PRO A 237 -15.11 1.60 13.81
CA PRO A 237 -14.06 2.24 14.61
C PRO A 237 -14.26 2.08 16.12
N ALA A 238 -15.45 1.69 16.60
CA ALA A 238 -15.68 1.46 18.02
C ALA A 238 -14.86 0.28 18.56
N ARG A 239 -14.57 -0.73 17.71
CA ARG A 239 -13.70 -1.85 18.08
C ARG A 239 -12.27 -1.45 18.42
N CYS A 240 -11.81 -0.29 17.94
CA CYS A 240 -10.49 0.21 18.35
C CYS A 240 -10.43 0.50 19.86
N LEU A 241 -11.56 0.85 20.48
CA LEU A 241 -11.65 1.16 21.91
C LEU A 241 -11.47 -0.08 22.80
N ASP A 242 -11.63 -1.28 22.26
CA ASP A 242 -11.37 -2.54 23.00
C ASP A 242 -9.92 -2.58 23.53
N ALA A 243 -8.99 -1.89 22.87
CA ALA A 243 -7.62 -1.75 23.29
C ALA A 243 -7.47 -1.07 24.69
N LEU A 244 -8.45 -0.31 25.14
CA LEU A 244 -8.43 0.30 26.46
C LEU A 244 -8.57 -0.75 27.59
N ARG A 245 -9.18 -1.91 27.31
CA ARG A 245 -9.37 -3.01 28.27
C ARG A 245 -8.45 -4.20 27.95
N ASP A 246 -8.55 -4.73 26.72
CA ASP A 246 -7.80 -5.88 26.24
C ASP A 246 -6.97 -5.49 25.00
N GLY A 247 -5.82 -4.90 25.25
CA GLY A 247 -4.91 -4.41 24.22
C GLY A 247 -3.49 -4.93 24.40
N VAL A 248 -2.77 -4.96 23.29
CA VAL A 248 -1.33 -5.20 23.22
C VAL A 248 -0.63 -3.98 22.65
N GLU A 249 0.67 -3.84 22.86
CA GLU A 249 1.46 -2.80 22.25
C GLU A 249 2.35 -3.34 21.13
N LEU A 250 2.39 -2.57 20.04
CA LEU A 250 3.33 -2.71 18.95
C LEU A 250 4.37 -1.60 19.07
N HIS A 251 5.65 -1.94 18.99
CA HIS A 251 6.73 -0.96 18.91
C HIS A 251 7.07 -0.77 17.43
N ILE A 252 6.72 0.38 16.88
CA ILE A 252 6.85 0.67 15.46
C ILE A 252 7.78 1.84 15.20
N ASP A 253 8.26 1.91 13.97
CA ASP A 253 9.11 3.01 13.52
C ASP A 253 8.28 4.30 13.33
N LEU A 254 8.94 5.43 13.47
CA LEU A 254 8.37 6.74 13.16
C LEU A 254 9.21 7.43 12.09
N GLY A 255 8.58 7.81 10.98
CA GLY A 255 9.21 8.62 9.96
C GLY A 255 9.27 10.09 10.39
N VAL A 256 10.34 10.80 9.99
CA VAL A 256 10.49 12.24 10.22
C VAL A 256 10.92 12.92 8.94
N ILE A 257 10.29 14.03 8.58
CA ILE A 257 10.58 14.87 7.44
C ILE A 257 10.61 16.35 7.84
N GLY A 258 11.74 17.03 7.65
CA GLY A 258 11.88 18.43 8.02
C GLY A 258 11.49 18.73 9.48
N GLY A 259 11.80 17.82 10.40
CA GLY A 259 11.44 17.89 11.82
C GLY A 259 9.99 17.50 12.15
N ARG A 260 9.17 17.12 11.16
CA ARG A 260 7.79 16.68 11.35
C ARG A 260 7.66 15.16 11.31
N PRO A 261 6.91 14.55 12.23
CA PRO A 261 6.62 13.12 12.18
C PRO A 261 5.66 12.78 11.04
N PHE A 262 5.82 11.59 10.45
CA PHE A 262 4.85 10.99 9.56
C PHE A 262 4.73 9.48 9.82
N VAL A 263 3.52 8.97 9.72
CA VAL A 263 3.21 7.55 9.99
C VAL A 263 3.02 6.74 8.70
N ASN A 264 2.60 7.37 7.60
CA ASN A 264 2.38 6.71 6.32
C ASN A 264 3.49 7.02 5.33
N ASN A 265 3.43 8.20 4.70
CA ASN A 265 4.37 8.53 3.63
C ASN A 265 4.48 10.05 3.38
N ALA A 266 5.58 10.40 2.73
CA ALA A 266 5.81 11.70 2.12
C ALA A 266 5.91 11.54 0.60
N SER A 267 5.23 12.38 -0.16
CA SER A 267 5.16 12.35 -1.62
C SER A 267 5.71 13.62 -2.24
N PHE A 268 6.43 13.48 -3.36
CA PHE A 268 7.14 14.54 -4.06
C PHE A 268 6.84 14.53 -5.56
N GLY A 269 6.99 15.68 -6.21
CA GLY A 269 6.83 15.81 -7.65
C GLY A 269 5.36 15.77 -8.08
N ALA A 270 5.05 15.04 -9.14
CA ALA A 270 3.74 15.02 -9.78
C ALA A 270 2.58 14.82 -8.80
N TYR A 271 2.71 13.90 -7.86
CA TYR A 271 1.64 13.61 -6.90
C TYR A 271 1.46 14.76 -5.89
N ALA A 272 2.53 15.32 -5.36
CA ALA A 272 2.46 16.43 -4.42
C ALA A 272 1.86 17.69 -5.06
N ALA A 273 2.22 17.99 -6.31
CA ALA A 273 1.68 19.13 -7.05
C ALA A 273 0.15 19.02 -7.26
N VAL A 274 -0.34 17.82 -7.58
CA VAL A 274 -1.79 17.57 -7.71
C VAL A 274 -2.52 17.78 -6.38
N VAL A 275 -1.99 17.26 -5.29
CA VAL A 275 -2.62 17.38 -3.96
C VAL A 275 -2.67 18.83 -3.47
N GLN A 276 -1.71 19.68 -3.86
CA GLN A 276 -1.69 21.10 -3.51
C GLN A 276 -2.63 21.98 -4.33
N SER A 277 -3.10 21.49 -5.49
CA SER A 277 -4.01 22.27 -6.33
C SER A 277 -5.32 22.59 -5.58
N PRO A 278 -5.75 23.88 -5.51
CA PRO A 278 -7.03 24.25 -4.90
C PRO A 278 -8.21 23.50 -5.52
N ALA A 279 -8.21 23.31 -6.85
CA ALA A 279 -9.22 22.57 -7.58
C ALA A 279 -9.29 21.07 -7.21
N TYR A 280 -8.23 20.52 -6.61
CA TYR A 280 -8.21 19.12 -6.14
C TYR A 280 -9.17 18.87 -4.97
N ARG A 281 -9.46 19.91 -4.17
CA ARG A 281 -10.42 19.79 -3.04
C ARG A 281 -11.85 19.68 -3.54
N ASP A 282 -12.19 20.36 -4.62
CA ASP A 282 -13.55 20.45 -5.17
C ASP A 282 -13.86 19.31 -6.17
N ASP A 283 -12.93 19.00 -7.08
CA ASP A 283 -13.06 17.89 -8.04
C ASP A 283 -11.71 17.17 -8.26
N LYS A 284 -11.48 16.17 -7.43
CA LYS A 284 -10.22 15.39 -7.41
C LYS A 284 -9.93 14.68 -8.73
N THR A 285 -10.95 14.11 -9.35
CA THR A 285 -10.79 13.29 -10.55
C THR A 285 -10.48 14.16 -11.76
N ARG A 286 -11.22 15.23 -11.96
CA ARG A 286 -11.04 16.13 -13.10
C ARG A 286 -9.71 16.86 -13.04
N THR A 287 -9.37 17.42 -11.87
CA THR A 287 -8.09 18.14 -11.67
C THR A 287 -6.90 17.24 -11.88
N THR A 288 -6.93 16.00 -11.35
CA THR A 288 -5.87 15.01 -11.58
C THR A 288 -5.72 14.69 -13.05
N LEU A 289 -6.82 14.45 -13.77
CA LEU A 289 -6.80 14.13 -15.20
C LEU A 289 -6.29 15.29 -16.07
N ASP A 290 -6.55 16.54 -15.69
CA ASP A 290 -6.13 17.73 -16.47
C ASP A 290 -4.64 18.07 -16.25
N GLN A 291 -4.10 17.83 -15.07
CA GLN A 291 -2.70 18.12 -14.73
C GLN A 291 -1.76 16.96 -15.07
N LEU A 292 -2.26 15.72 -15.04
CA LEU A 292 -1.47 14.51 -15.23
C LEU A 292 -0.61 14.51 -16.51
N PRO A 293 -1.08 14.97 -17.69
CA PRO A 293 -0.25 15.01 -18.90
C PRO A 293 1.03 15.85 -18.75
N GLY A 294 0.91 17.06 -18.17
CA GLY A 294 2.07 17.94 -17.97
C GLY A 294 3.07 17.40 -16.95
N LEU A 295 2.54 16.76 -15.90
CA LEU A 295 3.36 16.18 -14.83
C LEU A 295 4.09 14.91 -15.30
N LEU A 296 3.41 14.01 -16.03
CA LEU A 296 4.00 12.78 -16.53
C LEU A 296 4.96 13.01 -17.70
N ALA A 297 4.74 14.07 -18.49
CA ALA A 297 5.67 14.46 -19.56
C ALA A 297 6.95 15.15 -19.03
N GLY A 298 7.06 15.38 -17.72
CA GLY A 298 8.21 16.07 -17.11
C GLY A 298 8.34 17.54 -17.53
N GLN A 299 7.26 18.12 -18.08
CA GLN A 299 7.25 19.50 -18.59
C GLN A 299 6.87 20.53 -17.51
N GLN A 300 6.41 20.09 -16.36
CA GLN A 300 5.99 20.96 -15.26
C GLN A 300 6.52 20.42 -13.92
N GLY A 301 7.03 21.35 -13.10
CA GLY A 301 7.53 21.09 -11.77
C GLY A 301 9.07 21.03 -11.65
N PRO A 302 9.59 21.01 -10.42
CA PRO A 302 11.02 20.96 -10.15
C PRO A 302 11.64 19.64 -10.60
N ARG A 303 12.90 19.69 -11.06
CA ARG A 303 13.66 18.48 -11.40
C ARG A 303 14.21 17.84 -10.13
N LEU A 304 13.61 16.74 -9.75
CA LEU A 304 13.95 16.04 -8.52
C LEU A 304 15.21 15.18 -8.69
N VAL A 305 15.95 15.06 -7.59
CA VAL A 305 17.03 14.09 -7.41
C VAL A 305 16.77 13.36 -6.08
N ALA A 306 16.61 12.04 -6.12
CA ALA A 306 16.35 11.25 -4.93
C ALA A 306 17.57 10.37 -4.59
N LYS A 307 18.02 10.41 -3.32
CA LYS A 307 19.17 9.65 -2.82
C LYS A 307 18.81 8.78 -1.62
N THR A 308 19.26 7.54 -1.62
CA THR A 308 19.25 6.68 -0.44
C THR A 308 20.49 5.78 -0.45
N GLY A 309 21.28 5.79 0.64
CA GLY A 309 22.59 5.15 0.67
C GLY A 309 23.50 5.69 -0.45
N GLN A 310 24.04 4.79 -1.26
CA GLN A 310 24.90 5.12 -2.41
C GLN A 310 24.13 5.28 -3.73
N VAL A 311 22.82 5.03 -3.72
CA VAL A 311 22.03 5.06 -4.94
C VAL A 311 21.40 6.44 -5.13
N THR A 312 21.56 6.99 -6.36
CA THR A 312 20.94 8.26 -6.77
C THR A 312 20.03 8.01 -7.97
N VAL A 313 18.79 8.47 -7.89
CA VAL A 313 17.82 8.46 -8.98
C VAL A 313 17.68 9.89 -9.51
N GLN A 314 17.99 10.09 -10.79
CA GLN A 314 17.97 11.38 -11.44
C GLN A 314 16.64 11.61 -12.16
N GLY A 315 16.04 12.79 -11.99
CA GLY A 315 14.87 13.26 -12.70
C GLY A 315 13.60 12.43 -12.55
N PRO A 316 13.30 11.81 -11.36
CA PRO A 316 12.03 11.13 -11.20
C PRO A 316 10.86 12.12 -11.25
N GLN A 317 9.79 11.78 -11.99
CA GLN A 317 8.58 12.59 -12.03
C GLN A 317 7.79 12.56 -10.72
N ALA A 318 7.88 11.45 -9.99
CA ALA A 318 7.28 11.29 -8.68
C ALA A 318 8.17 10.45 -7.77
N VAL A 319 8.24 10.83 -6.49
CA VAL A 319 8.87 10.03 -5.44
C VAL A 319 7.89 9.87 -4.29
N LEU A 320 7.79 8.65 -3.76
CA LEU A 320 7.07 8.32 -2.55
C LEU A 320 8.07 7.75 -1.53
N VAL A 321 8.17 8.40 -0.38
CA VAL A 321 8.96 7.92 0.76
C VAL A 321 8.00 7.46 1.84
N SER A 322 8.06 6.19 2.23
CA SER A 322 7.17 5.61 3.23
C SER A 322 7.91 5.23 4.52
N ASN A 323 7.22 5.40 5.62
CA ASN A 323 7.66 4.86 6.91
C ASN A 323 7.48 3.34 6.89
N ASN A 324 8.55 2.62 6.65
CA ASN A 324 8.61 1.22 6.22
C ASN A 324 8.12 0.97 4.78
N PRO A 325 8.72 0.02 4.07
CA PRO A 325 8.43 -0.20 2.65
C PRO A 325 7.06 -0.85 2.43
N TYR A 326 6.36 -0.39 1.40
CA TYR A 326 5.19 -1.07 0.84
C TYR A 326 5.60 -2.34 0.11
N GLY A 327 4.70 -3.32 0.03
CA GLY A 327 4.89 -4.51 -0.78
C GLY A 327 5.03 -4.18 -2.28
N MET A 328 5.87 -4.93 -3.00
CA MET A 328 6.18 -4.66 -4.42
C MET A 328 4.98 -4.73 -5.39
N GLY A 329 3.82 -5.21 -4.96
CA GLY A 329 2.57 -5.20 -5.76
C GLY A 329 1.72 -3.95 -5.57
N ASP A 330 2.15 -3.00 -4.75
CA ASP A 330 1.38 -1.83 -4.35
C ASP A 330 2.11 -0.53 -4.70
N ILE A 331 2.29 -0.32 -5.98
CA ILE A 331 3.01 0.82 -6.56
C ILE A 331 2.34 2.16 -6.24
N ALA A 332 1.04 2.15 -5.98
CA ALA A 332 0.28 3.37 -5.72
C ALA A 332 0.35 3.83 -4.24
N GLY A 333 1.01 3.06 -3.36
CA GLY A 333 1.03 3.33 -1.92
C GLY A 333 -0.38 3.29 -1.30
N LEU A 334 -1.32 2.58 -1.95
CA LEU A 334 -2.71 2.46 -1.55
C LEU A 334 -2.99 1.17 -0.75
N GLY A 335 -2.04 0.25 -0.75
CA GLY A 335 -2.14 -1.00 -0.03
C GLY A 335 -1.60 -0.92 1.38
N ARG A 336 -1.33 -2.08 1.91
CA ARG A 336 -0.90 -2.27 3.29
C ARG A 336 0.58 -2.56 3.37
N ARG A 337 1.25 -1.97 4.37
CA ARG A 337 2.59 -2.39 4.78
C ARG A 337 2.47 -3.61 5.70
N ALA A 338 3.27 -4.64 5.42
CA ALA A 338 3.22 -5.87 6.21
C ALA A 338 3.77 -5.68 7.63
N ARG A 339 4.77 -4.79 7.77
CA ARG A 339 5.45 -4.46 9.03
C ARG A 339 5.75 -2.97 9.09
N LEU A 340 5.74 -2.43 10.29
CA LEU A 340 6.07 -1.03 10.60
C LEU A 340 7.28 -0.92 11.55
N ASP A 341 8.08 -1.98 11.68
CA ASP A 341 9.16 -2.14 12.65
C ASP A 341 10.46 -2.65 12.00
N ARG A 342 10.72 -2.29 10.73
CA ARG A 342 11.92 -2.74 10.00
C ARG A 342 13.13 -1.82 10.16
N GLY A 343 12.98 -0.67 10.83
CA GLY A 343 14.04 0.33 10.99
C GLY A 343 14.48 0.96 9.67
N THR A 344 13.59 1.02 8.66
CA THR A 344 13.97 1.52 7.33
C THR A 344 12.81 2.23 6.64
N LEU A 345 13.13 3.27 5.87
CA LEU A 345 12.19 3.88 4.93
C LEU A 345 12.10 3.07 3.64
N GLY A 346 10.92 3.06 3.02
CA GLY A 346 10.75 2.65 1.64
C GLY A 346 10.80 3.86 0.71
N MET A 347 11.41 3.73 -0.46
CA MET A 347 11.37 4.75 -1.51
C MET A 347 10.92 4.13 -2.83
N PHE A 348 9.87 4.67 -3.42
CA PHE A 348 9.50 4.43 -4.81
C PHE A 348 9.77 5.68 -5.61
N ALA A 349 10.50 5.54 -6.71
CA ALA A 349 10.75 6.62 -7.65
C ALA A 349 10.27 6.21 -9.04
N VAL A 350 9.46 7.06 -9.66
CA VAL A 350 8.87 6.84 -10.98
C VAL A 350 9.60 7.69 -12.00
N THR A 351 10.23 7.02 -12.98
CA THR A 351 10.93 7.67 -14.10
C THR A 351 10.39 7.09 -15.39
N ILE A 352 9.42 7.78 -16.02
CA ILE A 352 8.74 7.29 -17.22
C ILE A 352 9.05 8.21 -18.38
N ASN A 353 9.78 7.71 -19.36
CA ASN A 353 10.17 8.45 -20.57
C ASN A 353 9.49 7.94 -21.85
N SER A 354 8.67 6.88 -21.76
CA SER A 354 7.99 6.29 -22.92
C SER A 354 6.72 5.51 -22.54
N ALA A 355 5.81 5.34 -23.51
CA ALA A 355 4.62 4.52 -23.38
C ALA A 355 4.94 3.05 -23.03
N ALA A 356 6.07 2.53 -23.52
CA ALA A 356 6.51 1.17 -23.21
C ALA A 356 6.90 1.01 -21.73
N GLN A 357 7.53 2.00 -21.11
CA GLN A 357 7.84 2.02 -19.69
C GLN A 357 6.57 2.14 -18.85
N ALA A 358 5.60 2.95 -19.26
CA ALA A 358 4.30 3.05 -18.61
C ALA A 358 3.54 1.72 -18.65
N ALA A 359 3.50 1.05 -19.80
CA ALA A 359 2.92 -0.28 -19.93
C ALA A 359 3.64 -1.34 -19.06
N GLY A 360 4.94 -1.19 -18.86
CA GLY A 360 5.74 -1.99 -17.94
C GLY A 360 5.32 -1.85 -16.49
N LEU A 361 4.93 -0.65 -16.04
CA LEU A 361 4.42 -0.41 -14.69
C LEU A 361 3.14 -1.20 -14.40
N LEU A 362 2.25 -1.32 -15.39
CA LEU A 362 1.00 -2.07 -15.24
C LEU A 362 1.23 -3.60 -15.10
N ARG A 363 2.38 -4.12 -15.56
CA ARG A 363 2.76 -5.54 -15.44
C ARG A 363 3.40 -5.89 -14.09
N GLY A 364 3.75 -4.92 -13.25
CA GLY A 364 4.38 -5.13 -11.93
C GLY A 364 5.87 -5.50 -12.01
N ARG A 365 6.42 -5.70 -10.89
CA ARG A 365 7.74 -6.19 -10.39
C ARG A 365 9.07 -5.79 -11.06
N ASN A 366 9.21 -5.44 -12.31
CA ASN A 366 10.51 -5.08 -12.92
C ASN A 366 10.36 -4.12 -14.12
N SER A 367 9.55 -3.08 -14.00
CA SER A 367 9.48 -2.09 -15.06
C SER A 367 10.69 -1.15 -14.98
N ARG A 368 11.34 -0.92 -16.11
CA ARG A 368 12.48 0.02 -16.25
C ARG A 368 12.16 1.46 -15.81
N GLY A 369 10.91 1.78 -15.48
CA GLY A 369 10.45 3.10 -15.04
C GLY A 369 10.12 3.22 -13.54
N LEU A 370 10.25 2.13 -12.76
CA LEU A 370 10.02 2.12 -11.33
C LEU A 370 11.26 1.66 -10.58
N THR A 371 11.79 2.53 -9.74
CA THR A 371 12.88 2.20 -8.81
C THR A 371 12.31 2.03 -7.41
N SER A 372 12.56 0.89 -6.78
CA SER A 372 12.20 0.61 -5.39
C SER A 372 13.45 0.37 -4.57
N LEU A 373 13.65 1.18 -3.56
CA LEU A 373 14.81 1.15 -2.67
C LEU A 373 14.37 1.24 -1.20
N THR A 374 15.26 0.86 -0.30
CA THR A 374 15.07 1.01 1.14
C THR A 374 16.33 1.59 1.77
N GLY A 375 16.18 2.32 2.86
CA GLY A 375 17.30 2.86 3.62
C GLY A 375 16.85 3.63 4.86
N PRO A 376 17.76 3.88 5.80
CA PRO A 376 17.44 4.61 7.03
C PRO A 376 17.17 6.11 6.77
N GLN A 377 17.64 6.61 5.63
CA GLN A 377 17.48 7.99 5.21
C GLN A 377 17.23 8.07 3.72
N VAL A 378 16.34 9.00 3.33
CA VAL A 378 16.11 9.41 1.94
C VAL A 378 16.28 10.93 1.86
N ILE A 379 17.02 11.40 0.87
CA ILE A 379 17.24 12.83 0.61
C ILE A 379 16.63 13.15 -0.76
N ILE A 380 15.76 14.15 -0.79
CA ILE A 380 15.15 14.66 -2.01
C ILE A 380 15.68 16.07 -2.25
N ASP A 381 16.37 16.24 -3.34
CA ASP A 381 16.89 17.52 -3.80
C ASP A 381 16.18 17.96 -5.09
N ALA A 382 16.29 19.22 -5.46
CA ALA A 382 15.70 19.78 -6.66
C ALA A 382 16.50 20.98 -7.17
N ASP A 383 16.15 21.40 -8.39
CA ASP A 383 16.69 22.64 -9.02
C ASP A 383 16.03 23.94 -8.49
N THR A 384 15.17 23.81 -7.48
CA THR A 384 14.51 24.93 -6.78
C THR A 384 14.83 24.90 -5.29
N THR A 385 14.80 26.06 -4.64
CA THR A 385 15.07 26.18 -3.19
C THR A 385 13.96 25.62 -2.33
N GLN A 386 12.75 25.51 -2.87
CA GLN A 386 11.57 24.97 -2.18
C GLN A 386 10.79 24.05 -3.09
N ILE A 387 10.24 23.00 -2.53
CA ILE A 387 9.41 22.03 -3.27
C ILE A 387 8.11 21.73 -2.54
N PRO A 388 7.01 21.50 -3.30
CA PRO A 388 5.76 20.99 -2.75
C PRO A 388 5.91 19.54 -2.30
N VAL A 389 5.43 19.24 -1.10
CA VAL A 389 5.47 17.92 -0.48
C VAL A 389 4.09 17.58 0.08
N GLY A 390 3.62 16.36 -0.15
CA GLY A 390 2.45 15.82 0.55
C GLY A 390 2.92 14.92 1.68
N VAL A 391 2.53 15.19 2.93
CA VAL A 391 2.90 14.38 4.10
C VAL A 391 1.63 13.88 4.77
N ASP A 392 1.44 12.56 4.83
CA ASP A 392 0.23 11.90 5.37
C ASP A 392 -1.10 12.53 4.87
N GLY A 393 -1.07 13.03 3.62
CA GLY A 393 -2.20 13.68 2.96
C GLY A 393 -2.34 15.19 3.21
N GLU A 394 -1.42 15.81 3.95
CA GLU A 394 -1.32 17.26 4.13
C GLU A 394 -0.34 17.87 3.13
N ALA A 395 -0.71 19.02 2.57
CA ALA A 395 0.12 19.77 1.63
C ALA A 395 1.07 20.72 2.37
N LEU A 396 2.36 20.60 2.09
CA LEU A 396 3.43 21.41 2.66
C LEU A 396 4.34 21.96 1.57
N VAL A 397 5.14 22.98 1.93
CA VAL A 397 6.28 23.44 1.13
C VAL A 397 7.51 23.33 2.02
N LEU A 398 8.55 22.66 1.54
CA LEU A 398 9.79 22.43 2.29
C LEU A 398 11.00 22.90 1.50
N ASP A 399 12.02 23.38 2.24
CA ASP A 399 13.30 23.79 1.66
C ASP A 399 14.11 22.57 1.20
N THR A 400 14.80 22.69 0.05
CA THR A 400 15.68 21.64 -0.47
C THR A 400 17.10 21.79 0.11
N PRO A 401 17.79 20.70 0.34
CA PRO A 401 17.38 19.31 0.21
C PRO A 401 16.48 18.82 1.38
N VAL A 402 15.35 18.21 1.05
CA VAL A 402 14.46 17.61 2.04
C VAL A 402 15.03 16.30 2.54
N ARG A 403 15.14 16.14 3.87
CA ARG A 403 15.62 14.92 4.50
C ARG A 403 14.47 14.18 5.16
N CYS A 404 14.30 12.91 4.79
CA CYS A 404 13.43 11.95 5.45
C CYS A 404 14.30 10.96 6.22
N THR A 405 14.01 10.72 7.49
CA THR A 405 14.70 9.77 8.36
C THR A 405 13.70 8.85 9.04
N VAL A 406 14.15 7.67 9.46
CA VAL A 406 13.38 6.77 10.30
C VAL A 406 13.96 6.75 11.71
N HIS A 407 13.09 6.76 12.71
CA HIS A 407 13.42 6.51 14.11
C HIS A 407 12.89 5.11 14.47
N PRO A 408 13.76 4.11 14.57
CA PRO A 408 13.35 2.72 14.80
C PRO A 408 12.67 2.56 16.16
N ALA A 409 11.57 1.82 16.19
CA ALA A 409 10.79 1.48 17.38
C ALA A 409 10.43 2.69 18.28
N ALA A 410 10.40 3.91 17.70
CA ALA A 410 10.19 5.14 18.45
C ALA A 410 8.74 5.35 18.90
N LEU A 411 7.77 4.68 18.31
CA LEU A 411 6.37 4.82 18.61
C LEU A 411 5.78 3.54 19.19
N ARG A 412 5.22 3.61 20.38
CA ARG A 412 4.43 2.55 20.99
C ARG A 412 2.97 2.74 20.55
N VAL A 413 2.38 1.73 19.90
CA VAL A 413 0.98 1.80 19.46
C VAL A 413 0.17 0.73 20.17
N ARG A 414 -0.81 1.17 20.95
CA ARG A 414 -1.75 0.27 21.61
C ARG A 414 -2.87 -0.12 20.66
N VAL A 415 -3.08 -1.40 20.47
CA VAL A 415 -4.07 -1.96 19.54
C VAL A 415 -4.91 -3.03 20.24
N PRO A 416 -6.17 -3.27 19.80
CA PRO A 416 -6.94 -4.40 20.28
C PRO A 416 -6.22 -5.73 20.01
N ARG A 417 -6.33 -6.69 20.92
CA ARG A 417 -5.77 -8.03 20.72
C ARG A 417 -6.35 -8.70 19.46
N HIS A 418 -7.65 -8.58 19.24
CA HIS A 418 -8.33 -9.09 18.06
C HIS A 418 -8.49 -8.00 16.99
N ARG A 419 -7.75 -8.14 15.93
CA ARG A 419 -7.73 -7.19 14.80
C ARG A 419 -8.13 -7.88 13.50
N PRO A 420 -9.34 -7.62 12.98
CA PRO A 420 -9.86 -8.32 11.79
C PRO A 420 -9.07 -7.99 10.52
N GLY A 421 -8.40 -6.84 10.50
CA GLY A 421 -7.62 -6.39 9.35
C GLY A 421 -6.21 -6.98 9.28
N VAL A 422 -5.74 -7.83 10.21
CA VAL A 422 -4.46 -8.52 10.04
C VAL A 422 -4.63 -9.60 8.97
N PRO A 423 -4.08 -9.43 7.74
CA PRO A 423 -4.29 -10.39 6.68
C PRO A 423 -3.55 -11.68 6.96
N ASP A 424 -4.13 -12.77 6.50
CA ASP A 424 -3.37 -13.99 6.33
C ASP A 424 -2.25 -13.77 5.32
N PRO A 425 -1.06 -14.31 5.56
CA PRO A 425 0.07 -14.16 4.66
C PRO A 425 -0.28 -14.73 3.29
N LYS A 426 -0.11 -13.90 2.24
CA LYS A 426 -0.30 -14.34 0.85
C LYS A 426 1.00 -14.96 0.35
N PRO A 427 1.06 -16.27 0.10
CA PRO A 427 2.27 -16.91 -0.38
C PRO A 427 2.64 -16.36 -1.76
N ILE A 428 3.92 -16.07 -1.95
CA ILE A 428 4.48 -15.79 -3.27
C ILE A 428 4.46 -17.10 -4.05
N MET A 429 4.00 -17.04 -5.32
CA MET A 429 3.93 -18.22 -6.17
C MET A 429 5.34 -18.75 -6.47
N ASP A 430 5.67 -19.88 -5.92
CA ASP A 430 6.93 -20.61 -6.18
C ASP A 430 6.64 -21.94 -6.87
N TRP A 431 6.81 -21.93 -8.19
CA TRP A 431 6.56 -23.11 -9.03
C TRP A 431 7.55 -24.26 -8.76
N LYS A 432 8.80 -23.98 -8.39
CA LYS A 432 9.79 -25.01 -8.04
C LYS A 432 9.37 -25.75 -6.78
N ARG A 433 8.91 -25.02 -5.78
CA ARG A 433 8.43 -25.58 -4.52
C ARG A 433 7.13 -26.38 -4.72
N LEU A 434 6.19 -25.87 -5.54
CA LEU A 434 4.98 -26.61 -5.92
C LEU A 434 5.31 -27.94 -6.59
N TRP A 435 6.28 -27.94 -7.49
CA TRP A 435 6.76 -29.15 -8.14
C TRP A 435 7.34 -30.15 -7.14
N GLY A 436 8.21 -29.69 -6.22
CA GLY A 436 8.76 -30.52 -5.15
C GLY A 436 7.67 -31.16 -4.27
N MET A 437 6.67 -30.36 -3.84
CA MET A 437 5.56 -30.86 -3.02
C MET A 437 4.66 -31.86 -3.77
N ALA A 438 4.46 -31.68 -5.08
CA ALA A 438 3.64 -32.58 -5.89
C ALA A 438 4.28 -33.96 -6.08
N LEU A 439 5.62 -34.03 -6.14
CA LEU A 439 6.40 -35.24 -6.39
C LEU A 439 6.70 -36.04 -5.11
N THR A 440 6.70 -35.41 -3.94
CA THR A 440 6.93 -36.13 -2.67
C THR A 440 5.75 -37.06 -2.36
N GLY A 441 6.03 -38.38 -2.43
CA GLY A 441 5.06 -39.44 -2.09
C GLY A 441 4.79 -39.53 -0.58
N PRO A 442 3.70 -40.20 -0.15
CA PRO A 442 3.46 -40.47 1.24
C PRO A 442 4.41 -41.59 1.71
N GLY A 443 5.66 -41.30 2.04
CA GLY A 443 6.49 -42.37 2.58
C GLY A 443 8.00 -42.35 2.32
N THR A 444 8.58 -41.36 1.72
CA THR A 444 10.06 -41.27 1.59
C THR A 444 10.64 -40.40 2.72
N GLY A 445 10.76 -41.00 3.91
CA GLY A 445 11.68 -40.52 4.92
C GLY A 445 12.96 -41.33 4.85
N PRO A 446 14.15 -40.73 5.01
CA PRO A 446 15.34 -41.52 5.32
C PRO A 446 15.15 -42.18 6.67
N GLY A 447 15.38 -43.50 6.72
CA GLY A 447 15.41 -44.29 7.95
C GLY A 447 16.59 -43.88 8.83
#